data_d0c54badfa20643081e32ee6984bcd20
#
_entry.id   d0c54badfa20643081e32ee6984bcd20
#
_cell.length_a   1.000
_cell.length_b   1.000
_cell.length_c   1.000
_cell.angle_alpha   90.00
_cell.angle_beta   90.00
_cell.angle_gamma   90.00
#
_symmetry.space_group_name_H-M   'P 1'
#
loop_
_entity.id
_entity.type
_entity.pdbx_description
1 polymer ?
#
loop_
_entity_poly.entity_id
_entity_poly.type
_entity_poly.pdbx_seq_one_letter_code
_entity_poly.pdbx_strand_id
1 'polypeptide(L)'
;MNGFFQTYEDIFETIEDAILKDRIIPSLILFFSAIDSFSALASLKGRSDRSTFTEWVKKWMIDRSPLPCDEMDIYSARCALLHQQISKSDLTIGGKAKEILYAWGSKKAETLQVLINN
;
A
#
# COMPACT_ATOMS: atom_id res chain seq x y z
N MET A 1 -10.09 24.16 3.82
CA MET A 1 -9.12 23.58 2.87
C MET A 1 -7.72 23.45 3.45
N ASN A 2 -7.25 24.45 4.24
CA ASN A 2 -5.92 24.35 4.87
C ASN A 2 -5.79 23.14 5.77
N GLY A 3 -6.83 22.79 6.53
CA GLY A 3 -6.81 21.62 7.42
C GLY A 3 -6.70 20.29 6.65
N PHE A 4 -7.34 20.21 5.48
CA PHE A 4 -7.25 19.03 4.61
C PHE A 4 -5.82 18.80 4.13
N PHE A 5 -5.20 19.81 3.54
CA PHE A 5 -3.83 19.70 3.04
C PHE A 5 -2.84 19.48 4.17
N GLN A 6 -3.03 20.16 5.31
CA GLN A 6 -2.17 19.99 6.48
C GLN A 6 -2.21 18.54 6.98
N THR A 7 -3.39 17.92 7.01
CA THR A 7 -3.53 16.52 7.43
C THR A 7 -2.72 15.58 6.55
N TYR A 8 -2.78 15.76 5.22
CA TYR A 8 -2.02 14.90 4.31
C TYR A 8 -0.52 15.18 4.36
N GLU A 9 -0.12 16.43 4.51
CA GLU A 9 1.29 16.77 4.73
C GLU A 9 1.82 16.08 5.99
N ASP A 10 1.07 16.10 7.08
CA ASP A 10 1.45 15.44 8.33
C ASP A 10 1.57 13.92 8.16
N ILE A 11 0.65 13.32 7.41
CA ILE A 11 0.70 11.88 7.11
C ILE A 11 1.97 11.54 6.31
N PHE A 12 2.27 12.30 5.27
CA PHE A 12 3.44 12.03 4.43
C PHE A 12 4.75 12.26 5.19
N GLU A 13 4.83 13.31 6.00
CA GLU A 13 6.00 13.57 6.85
C GLU A 13 6.19 12.43 7.86
N THR A 14 5.11 11.92 8.43
CA THR A 14 5.17 10.81 9.38
C THR A 14 5.61 9.53 8.69
N ILE A 15 5.16 9.28 7.46
CA ILE A 15 5.61 8.13 6.66
C ILE A 15 7.11 8.24 6.41
N GLU A 16 7.61 9.39 5.97
CA GLU A 16 9.03 9.60 5.72
C GLU A 16 9.86 9.39 6.99
N ASP A 17 9.41 9.92 8.12
CA ASP A 17 10.08 9.75 9.40
C ASP A 17 10.13 8.28 9.81
N ALA A 18 9.04 7.55 9.63
CA ALA A 18 8.98 6.13 9.92
C ALA A 18 9.93 5.32 9.03
N ILE A 19 10.03 5.70 7.75
CA ILE A 19 10.98 5.08 6.82
C ILE A 19 12.42 5.27 7.31
N LEU A 20 12.78 6.49 7.71
CA LEU A 20 14.13 6.81 8.20
C LEU A 20 14.47 6.07 9.49
N LYS A 21 13.47 5.73 10.29
CA LYS A 21 13.64 5.01 11.56
C LYS A 21 13.40 3.49 11.44
N ASP A 22 13.27 2.98 10.23
CA ASP A 22 12.99 1.57 9.94
C ASP A 22 11.73 1.03 10.62
N ARG A 23 10.72 1.88 10.79
CA ARG A 23 9.41 1.50 11.34
C ARG A 23 8.48 1.09 10.22
N ILE A 24 8.68 -0.12 9.71
CA ILE A 24 8.04 -0.60 8.48
C ILE A 24 6.52 -0.68 8.61
N ILE A 25 6.01 -1.42 9.59
CA ILE A 25 4.57 -1.65 9.71
C ILE A 25 3.79 -0.35 9.93
N PRO A 26 4.19 0.55 10.85
CA PRO A 26 3.50 1.83 10.99
C PRO A 26 3.48 2.67 9.70
N SER A 27 4.58 2.71 8.96
CA SER A 27 4.63 3.50 7.72
C SER A 27 3.72 2.91 6.64
N LEU A 28 3.65 1.58 6.53
CA LEU A 28 2.78 0.91 5.57
C LEU A 28 1.31 1.07 5.93
N ILE A 29 0.97 1.00 7.21
CA ILE A 29 -0.40 1.27 7.68
C ILE A 29 -0.83 2.68 7.28
N LEU A 30 0.01 3.68 7.52
CA LEU A 30 -0.27 5.06 7.12
C LEU A 30 -0.38 5.20 5.60
N PHE A 31 0.50 4.55 4.86
CA PHE A 31 0.49 4.58 3.40
C PHE A 31 -0.83 4.03 2.84
N PHE A 32 -1.25 2.84 3.29
CA PHE A 32 -2.49 2.24 2.82
C PHE A 32 -3.72 3.01 3.30
N SER A 33 -3.68 3.60 4.49
CA SER A 33 -4.75 4.47 4.98
C SER A 33 -4.89 5.72 4.11
N ALA A 34 -3.78 6.29 3.65
CA ALA A 34 -3.81 7.43 2.73
C ALA A 34 -4.45 7.04 1.40
N ILE A 35 -4.12 5.87 0.84
CA ILE A 35 -4.75 5.38 -0.38
C ILE A 35 -6.26 5.17 -0.18
N ASP A 36 -6.67 4.59 0.94
CA ASP A 36 -8.10 4.45 1.28
C ASP A 36 -8.79 5.82 1.24
N SER A 37 -8.19 6.83 1.84
CA SER A 37 -8.76 8.20 1.85
C SER A 37 -8.85 8.78 0.46
N PHE A 38 -7.79 8.68 -0.34
CA PHE A 38 -7.79 9.21 -1.70
C PHE A 38 -8.81 8.51 -2.59
N SER A 39 -8.91 7.18 -2.51
CA SER A 39 -9.87 6.43 -3.30
C SER A 39 -11.30 6.76 -2.90
N ALA A 40 -11.56 6.94 -1.61
CA ALA A 40 -12.88 7.35 -1.13
C ALA A 40 -13.27 8.74 -1.64
N LEU A 41 -12.33 9.71 -1.59
CA LEU A 41 -12.57 11.07 -2.07
C LEU A 41 -12.82 11.12 -3.57
N ALA A 42 -12.16 10.26 -4.34
CA ALA A 42 -12.32 10.18 -5.79
C ALA A 42 -13.54 9.37 -6.20
N SER A 43 -14.17 8.65 -5.29
CA SER A 43 -15.30 7.78 -5.55
C SER A 43 -16.63 8.54 -5.50
N LEU A 44 -17.54 8.20 -6.39
CA LEU A 44 -18.91 8.70 -6.34
C LEU A 44 -19.66 8.17 -5.11
N LYS A 45 -19.20 7.06 -4.54
CA LYS A 45 -19.80 6.46 -3.33
C LYS A 45 -19.39 7.19 -2.05
N GLY A 46 -18.33 8.01 -2.08
CA GLY A 46 -17.81 8.70 -0.91
C GLY A 46 -17.19 7.78 0.13
N ARG A 47 -16.85 6.55 -0.25
CA ARG A 47 -16.25 5.55 0.64
C ARG A 47 -15.25 4.70 -0.14
N SER A 48 -14.31 4.08 0.58
CA SER A 48 -13.38 3.13 -0.01
C SER A 48 -13.95 1.70 0.17
N ASP A 49 -13.99 0.96 -0.93
CA ASP A 49 -14.25 -0.47 -0.93
C ASP A 49 -13.26 -1.12 -1.90
N ARG A 50 -13.35 -2.44 -2.08
CA ARG A 50 -12.44 -3.16 -2.97
C ARG A 50 -12.42 -2.57 -4.38
N SER A 51 -13.58 -2.26 -4.92
CA SER A 51 -13.72 -1.71 -6.27
C SER A 51 -13.09 -0.33 -6.39
N THR A 52 -13.44 0.60 -5.49
CA THR A 52 -12.91 1.97 -5.55
C THR A 52 -11.42 2.03 -5.28
N PHE A 53 -10.93 1.21 -4.33
CA PHE A 53 -9.51 1.13 -4.03
C PHE A 53 -8.71 0.62 -5.24
N THR A 54 -9.13 -0.50 -5.83
CA THR A 54 -8.41 -1.09 -6.96
C THR A 54 -8.46 -0.21 -8.19
N GLU A 55 -9.57 0.45 -8.47
CA GLU A 55 -9.68 1.41 -9.57
C GLU A 55 -8.70 2.57 -9.40
N TRP A 56 -8.63 3.13 -8.19
CA TRP A 56 -7.72 4.24 -7.89
C TRP A 56 -6.26 3.81 -8.02
N VAL A 57 -5.90 2.66 -7.45
CA VAL A 57 -4.53 2.13 -7.51
C VAL A 57 -4.13 1.85 -8.94
N LYS A 58 -5.01 1.23 -9.73
CA LYS A 58 -4.71 0.97 -11.15
C LYS A 58 -4.43 2.26 -11.89
N LYS A 59 -5.31 3.25 -11.76
CA LYS A 59 -5.21 4.52 -12.50
C LYS A 59 -3.98 5.33 -12.11
N TRP A 60 -3.69 5.43 -10.81
CA TRP A 60 -2.70 6.36 -10.30
C TRP A 60 -1.35 5.74 -9.96
N MET A 61 -1.30 4.43 -9.79
CA MET A 61 -0.06 3.73 -9.45
C MET A 61 0.37 2.75 -10.54
N ILE A 62 -0.47 1.78 -10.88
CA ILE A 62 -0.09 0.71 -11.82
C ILE A 62 0.13 1.26 -13.23
N ASP A 63 -0.80 2.07 -13.73
CA ASP A 63 -0.72 2.61 -15.10
C ASP A 63 0.36 3.69 -15.26
N ARG A 64 0.92 4.18 -14.16
CA ARG A 64 1.89 5.28 -14.16
C ARG A 64 3.29 4.88 -13.73
N SER A 65 3.47 3.67 -13.25
CA SER A 65 4.76 3.19 -12.73
C SER A 65 4.97 1.72 -13.07
N PRO A 66 6.20 1.30 -13.36
CA PRO A 66 6.49 -0.11 -13.69
C PRO A 66 6.58 -0.97 -12.42
N LEU A 67 5.45 -1.13 -11.72
CA LEU A 67 5.40 -1.97 -10.52
C LEU A 67 5.30 -3.45 -10.88
N PRO A 68 5.97 -4.35 -10.13
CA PRO A 68 5.95 -5.79 -10.40
C PRO A 68 4.71 -6.49 -9.84
N CYS A 69 3.62 -5.75 -9.63
CA CYS A 69 2.38 -6.28 -9.07
C CYS A 69 1.20 -5.52 -9.68
N ASP A 70 0.00 -6.04 -9.48
CA ASP A 70 -1.21 -5.39 -9.96
C ASP A 70 -2.01 -4.78 -8.80
N GLU A 71 -3.15 -4.15 -9.14
CA GLU A 71 -4.02 -3.48 -8.16
C GLU A 71 -4.63 -4.45 -7.16
N MET A 72 -4.86 -5.70 -7.55
CA MET A 72 -5.40 -6.71 -6.64
C MET A 72 -4.33 -7.14 -5.62
N ASP A 73 -3.08 -7.24 -6.06
CA ASP A 73 -1.96 -7.54 -5.15
C ASP A 73 -1.82 -6.44 -4.09
N ILE A 74 -1.94 -5.17 -4.50
CA ILE A 74 -1.87 -4.02 -3.59
C ILE A 74 -3.04 -4.05 -2.60
N TYR A 75 -4.26 -4.33 -3.09
CA TYR A 75 -5.43 -4.43 -2.21
C TYR A 75 -5.29 -5.56 -1.19
N SER A 76 -4.79 -6.71 -1.62
CA SER A 76 -4.52 -7.84 -0.73
C SER A 76 -3.52 -7.47 0.37
N ALA A 77 -2.43 -6.78 0.01
CA ALA A 77 -1.43 -6.31 0.96
C ALA A 77 -2.05 -5.33 1.97
N ARG A 78 -2.89 -4.42 1.50
CA ARG A 78 -3.63 -3.48 2.36
C ARG A 78 -4.48 -4.23 3.40
N CYS A 79 -5.25 -5.22 2.96
CA CYS A 79 -6.09 -6.01 3.86
C CYS A 79 -5.27 -6.76 4.92
N ALA A 80 -4.16 -7.37 4.51
CA ALA A 80 -3.29 -8.07 5.44
C ALA A 80 -2.70 -7.14 6.49
N LEU A 81 -2.20 -5.99 6.08
CA LEU A 81 -1.55 -5.04 6.98
C LEU A 81 -2.52 -4.33 7.92
N LEU A 82 -3.66 -3.90 7.40
CA LEU A 82 -4.61 -3.12 8.19
C LEU A 82 -5.43 -3.98 9.16
N HIS A 83 -5.67 -5.25 8.82
CA HIS A 83 -6.50 -6.10 9.65
C HIS A 83 -5.71 -7.13 10.46
N GLN A 84 -4.62 -7.65 9.94
CA GLN A 84 -3.85 -8.73 10.56
C GLN A 84 -2.39 -8.35 10.81
N GLN A 85 -1.92 -7.24 10.23
CA GLN A 85 -0.54 -6.75 10.32
C GLN A 85 0.48 -7.78 9.81
N ILE A 86 0.08 -8.56 8.79
CA ILE A 86 0.92 -9.54 8.11
C ILE A 86 0.89 -9.28 6.61
N SER A 87 1.72 -9.97 5.84
CA SER A 87 1.81 -9.79 4.39
C SER A 87 0.83 -10.65 3.58
N LYS A 88 0.08 -11.52 4.24
CA LYS A 88 -0.86 -12.44 3.58
C LYS A 88 -2.31 -12.10 3.92
N SER A 89 -3.19 -12.20 2.93
CA SER A 89 -4.64 -12.08 3.09
C SER A 89 -5.32 -13.34 2.57
N ASP A 90 -6.64 -13.42 2.72
CA ASP A 90 -7.42 -14.52 2.15
C ASP A 90 -7.27 -14.62 0.64
N LEU A 91 -7.10 -13.49 -0.06
CA LEU A 91 -6.87 -13.48 -1.50
C LEU A 91 -5.54 -14.11 -1.88
N THR A 92 -4.48 -13.85 -1.08
CA THR A 92 -3.16 -14.45 -1.28
C THR A 92 -3.21 -15.97 -1.04
N ILE A 93 -3.84 -16.37 0.06
CA ILE A 93 -3.98 -17.79 0.42
C ILE A 93 -4.82 -18.52 -0.63
N GLY A 94 -5.86 -17.86 -1.15
CA GLY A 94 -6.72 -18.43 -2.20
C GLY A 94 -6.12 -18.40 -3.60
N GLY A 95 -4.91 -17.89 -3.77
CA GLY A 95 -4.24 -17.79 -5.07
C GLY A 95 -4.75 -16.71 -5.99
N LYS A 96 -5.59 -15.80 -5.51
CA LYS A 96 -6.15 -14.68 -6.31
C LYS A 96 -5.27 -13.45 -6.33
N ALA A 97 -4.29 -13.37 -5.43
CA ALA A 97 -3.34 -12.27 -5.36
C ALA A 97 -1.98 -12.79 -4.90
N LYS A 98 -0.93 -12.08 -5.28
CA LYS A 98 0.44 -12.39 -4.86
C LYS A 98 0.72 -11.78 -3.51
N GLU A 99 1.51 -12.49 -2.68
CA GLU A 99 2.04 -11.91 -1.47
C GLU A 99 3.11 -10.87 -1.82
N ILE A 100 3.00 -9.68 -1.24
CA ILE A 100 3.97 -8.62 -1.46
C ILE A 100 5.01 -8.65 -0.34
N LEU A 101 6.28 -8.74 -0.73
CA LEU A 101 7.40 -8.60 0.17
C LEU A 101 8.02 -7.22 -0.03
N TYR A 102 8.41 -6.58 1.06
CA TYR A 102 8.85 -5.19 1.02
C TYR A 102 10.36 -5.07 1.11
N ALA A 103 10.96 -4.32 0.17
CA ALA A 103 12.34 -3.87 0.27
C ALA A 103 12.35 -2.53 1.00
N TRP A 104 13.22 -2.39 2.00
CA TRP A 104 13.17 -1.25 2.92
C TRP A 104 14.56 -0.76 3.28
N GLY A 105 14.69 0.58 3.38
CA GLY A 105 15.95 1.20 3.78
C GLY A 105 17.08 0.86 2.81
N SER A 106 18.14 0.23 3.32
CA SER A 106 19.27 -0.20 2.51
C SER A 106 19.02 -1.50 1.75
N LYS A 107 17.89 -2.19 1.99
CA LYS A 107 17.55 -3.44 1.32
C LYS A 107 16.92 -3.13 -0.03
N LYS A 108 17.42 -3.80 -1.08
CA LYS A 108 16.92 -3.60 -2.44
C LYS A 108 15.98 -4.74 -2.82
N ALA A 109 15.03 -4.45 -3.73
CA ALA A 109 14.09 -5.44 -4.21
C ALA A 109 14.79 -6.65 -4.83
N GLU A 110 15.88 -6.43 -5.55
CA GLU A 110 16.68 -7.49 -6.17
C GLU A 110 17.26 -8.44 -5.12
N THR A 111 17.69 -7.91 -3.97
CA THR A 111 18.21 -8.74 -2.88
C THR A 111 17.13 -9.66 -2.32
N LEU A 112 15.91 -9.14 -2.13
CA LEU A 112 14.78 -9.95 -1.69
C LEU A 112 14.42 -11.02 -2.72
N GLN A 113 14.47 -10.69 -4.00
CA GLN A 113 14.19 -11.63 -5.09
C GLN A 113 15.16 -12.81 -5.07
N VAL A 114 16.44 -12.54 -4.84
CA VAL A 114 17.46 -13.61 -4.71
C VAL A 114 17.16 -14.51 -3.52
N LEU A 115 16.80 -13.95 -2.38
CA LEU A 115 16.46 -14.72 -1.18
C LEU A 115 15.23 -15.61 -1.39
N ILE A 116 14.24 -15.14 -2.12
CA ILE A 116 13.02 -15.89 -2.42
C ILE A 116 13.31 -17.05 -3.37
N ASN A 117 14.15 -16.83 -4.38
CA ASN A 117 14.45 -17.80 -5.42
C ASN A 117 15.43 -18.88 -4.96
N ASN A 118 16.12 -18.66 -3.85
CA ASN A 118 17.03 -19.64 -3.25
C ASN A 118 16.33 -20.43 -2.14
#